data_f057b02550951feea27f1db0aad50d0d
#
_entry.id   f057b02550951feea27f1db0aad50d0d
#
_cell.length_a   1.000
_cell.length_b   1.000
_cell.length_c   1.000
_cell.angle_alpha   90.00
_cell.angle_beta   90.00
_cell.angle_gamma   90.00
#
_symmetry.space_group_name_H-M   'P 1'
#
loop_
_entity.id
_entity.type
_entity.pdbx_description
1 polymer ?
#
loop_
_entity_poly.entity_id
_entity_poly.type
_entity_poly.pdbx_seq_one_letter_code
_entity_poly.pdbx_strand_id
1 'polypeptide(L)'
;QEPDNAAFFCSVVRYASLNDHSTGALYSPDLSEVILCNKLPSCNQAFIGRKDEIKAIASHLSNQSVLFITGMAGIGKSEVAKAYAQTNRKKYTNIIYLYYTGDLRKDIANLTFADDSVEMNEEVRFQNHYKVMQRLHTDTLLILDNFNVLPKDEPFLKELMKNNMQLLITSRCKLKNYDSIEIKELDKEKELTELFYKHCPSAKRDPDSVSAII
;
A
#
# COMPACT_ATOMS: atom_id res chain seq x y z
N GLN A 1 27.20 15.68 15.14
CA GLN A 1 26.64 14.32 15.08
C GLN A 1 25.34 14.32 15.88
N GLU A 2 24.22 14.55 15.22
CA GLU A 2 22.89 14.34 15.81
C GLU A 2 22.54 12.86 15.68
N PRO A 3 21.97 12.22 16.73
CA PRO A 3 21.55 10.84 16.63
C PRO A 3 20.29 10.76 15.75
N ASP A 4 20.36 9.85 14.79
CA ASP A 4 19.25 9.43 13.93
C ASP A 4 18.03 9.07 14.78
N ASN A 5 17.10 10.01 14.92
CA ASN A 5 15.76 9.78 15.46
C ASN A 5 14.91 9.05 14.39
N ALA A 6 15.27 7.80 14.11
CA ALA A 6 14.37 6.89 13.41
C ALA A 6 13.20 6.59 14.37
N ALA A 7 12.23 7.50 14.41
CA ALA A 7 10.99 7.27 15.13
C ALA A 7 10.37 5.95 14.64
N PHE A 8 10.26 5.00 15.54
CA PHE A 8 9.55 3.74 15.33
C PHE A 8 8.07 4.05 15.21
N PHE A 9 7.60 4.32 13.99
CA PHE A 9 6.16 4.45 13.74
C PHE A 9 5.55 3.06 13.61
N CYS A 10 5.15 2.48 14.73
CA CYS A 10 4.19 1.39 14.72
C CYS A 10 2.85 1.94 14.26
N SER A 11 2.21 1.28 13.29
CA SER A 11 0.83 1.59 12.93
C SER A 11 -0.09 0.86 13.91
N VAL A 12 -0.96 1.60 14.60
CA VAL A 12 -2.01 0.99 15.41
C VAL A 12 -3.14 0.60 14.48
N VAL A 13 -3.41 -0.69 14.38
CA VAL A 13 -4.56 -1.22 13.64
C VAL A 13 -5.73 -1.31 14.60
N ARG A 14 -6.80 -0.54 14.33
CA ARG A 14 -8.00 -0.51 15.15
C ARG A 14 -9.11 -1.30 14.50
N TYR A 15 -9.74 -2.18 15.26
CA TYR A 15 -10.86 -2.99 14.79
C TYR A 15 -11.92 -3.15 15.89
N ALA A 16 -13.17 -3.40 15.50
CA ALA A 16 -14.24 -3.67 16.46
C ALA A 16 -14.05 -5.06 17.09
N SER A 17 -13.96 -5.13 18.41
CA SER A 17 -13.97 -6.43 19.10
C SER A 17 -15.37 -7.02 19.09
N LEU A 18 -15.46 -8.32 18.83
CA LEU A 18 -16.68 -9.09 19.05
C LEU A 18 -16.69 -9.50 20.52
N ASN A 19 -17.32 -8.71 21.37
CA ASN A 19 -17.61 -9.16 22.72
C ASN A 19 -18.86 -10.04 22.73
N ASP A 20 -18.79 -11.09 23.53
CA ASP A 20 -19.80 -12.11 23.75
C ASP A 20 -21.12 -11.49 24.25
N HIS A 21 -22.24 -11.85 23.60
CA HIS A 21 -23.57 -11.31 23.85
C HIS A 21 -24.22 -11.93 25.09
N SER A 22 -23.88 -11.49 26.28
CA SER A 22 -24.59 -11.99 27.46
C SER A 22 -25.17 -10.93 28.39
N THR A 23 -25.10 -9.63 28.12
CA THR A 23 -25.79 -8.63 28.93
C THR A 23 -26.25 -7.43 28.10
N GLY A 24 -27.55 -7.13 28.15
CA GLY A 24 -28.24 -6.08 27.38
C GLY A 24 -27.91 -4.64 27.81
N ALA A 25 -26.68 -4.21 27.75
CA ALA A 25 -26.26 -2.84 27.95
C ALA A 25 -26.02 -2.14 26.61
N LEU A 26 -26.39 -0.87 26.47
CA LEU A 26 -26.15 -0.01 25.32
C LEU A 26 -24.67 -0.01 24.95
N TYR A 27 -24.39 -0.54 23.77
CA TYR A 27 -23.04 -0.83 23.26
C TYR A 27 -22.33 0.42 22.77
N SER A 28 -21.22 0.76 23.39
CA SER A 28 -20.08 1.40 22.76
C SER A 28 -19.20 0.28 22.20
N PRO A 29 -18.89 0.23 20.88
CA PRO A 29 -18.00 -0.79 20.37
C PRO A 29 -16.63 -0.60 21.01
N ASP A 30 -16.22 -1.56 21.83
CA ASP A 30 -14.83 -1.61 22.32
C ASP A 30 -13.92 -1.79 21.11
N LEU A 31 -13.17 -0.75 20.78
CA LEU A 31 -12.16 -0.79 19.72
C LEU A 31 -10.95 -1.54 20.27
N SER A 32 -10.77 -2.77 19.85
CA SER A 32 -9.53 -3.49 20.10
C SER A 32 -8.43 -2.90 19.21
N GLU A 33 -7.30 -2.61 19.81
CA GLU A 33 -6.13 -2.10 19.09
C GLU A 33 -5.06 -3.18 19.03
N VAL A 34 -4.58 -3.44 17.80
CA VAL A 34 -3.40 -4.28 17.58
C VAL A 34 -2.34 -3.42 16.92
N ILE A 35 -1.13 -3.47 17.44
CA ILE A 35 -0.02 -2.69 16.91
C ILE A 35 0.65 -3.51 15.79
N LEU A 36 0.55 -3.01 14.55
CA LEU A 36 1.30 -3.52 13.42
C LEU A 36 2.66 -2.81 13.36
N CYS A 37 3.73 -3.57 13.55
CA CYS A 37 5.10 -3.06 13.56
C CYS A 37 5.69 -2.86 12.15
N ASN A 38 5.01 -3.33 11.10
CA ASN A 38 5.46 -3.13 9.73
C ASN A 38 5.33 -1.66 9.31
N LYS A 39 6.45 -1.08 8.88
CA LYS A 39 6.47 0.31 8.42
C LYS A 39 5.95 0.41 6.98
N LEU A 40 5.14 1.44 6.72
CA LEU A 40 4.93 1.87 5.34
C LEU A 40 6.27 2.39 4.80
N PRO A 41 6.83 1.79 3.73
CA PRO A 41 8.06 2.29 3.13
C PRO A 41 7.90 3.75 2.71
N SER A 42 8.91 4.58 2.95
CA SER A 42 8.90 5.97 2.50
C SER A 42 8.88 6.03 0.97
N CYS A 43 8.17 7.02 0.44
CA CYS A 43 8.28 7.37 -0.97
C CYS A 43 9.67 7.92 -1.26
N ASN A 44 10.18 7.67 -2.46
CA ASN A 44 11.47 8.19 -2.89
C ASN A 44 11.45 9.73 -2.80
N GLN A 45 12.50 10.33 -2.24
CA GLN A 45 12.65 11.78 -2.15
C GLN A 45 12.68 12.48 -3.52
N ALA A 46 13.06 11.73 -4.57
CA ALA A 46 13.06 12.20 -5.95
C ALA A 46 11.72 11.98 -6.67
N PHE A 47 10.68 11.50 -5.98
CA PHE A 47 9.35 11.32 -6.59
C PHE A 47 8.81 12.65 -7.12
N ILE A 48 8.39 12.64 -8.38
CA ILE A 48 7.93 13.82 -9.13
C ILE A 48 6.71 13.45 -9.95
N GLY A 49 5.85 14.44 -10.19
CA GLY A 49 4.67 14.28 -11.04
C GLY A 49 3.61 13.37 -10.46
N ARG A 50 2.96 12.63 -11.33
CA ARG A 50 1.96 11.60 -11.00
C ARG A 50 0.73 12.12 -10.25
N LYS A 51 0.48 13.42 -10.30
CA LYS A 51 -0.65 14.05 -9.58
C LYS A 51 -1.99 13.55 -10.10
N ASP A 52 -2.07 13.32 -11.41
CA ASP A 52 -3.32 12.90 -12.04
C ASP A 52 -3.58 11.41 -11.78
N GLU A 53 -2.54 10.58 -11.78
CA GLU A 53 -2.65 9.18 -11.36
C GLU A 53 -3.08 9.07 -9.89
N ILE A 54 -2.49 9.87 -8.99
CA ILE A 54 -2.87 9.88 -7.56
C ILE A 54 -4.33 10.31 -7.39
N LYS A 55 -4.80 11.33 -8.15
CA LYS A 55 -6.21 11.75 -8.13
C LYS A 55 -7.13 10.66 -8.69
N ALA A 56 -6.73 9.99 -9.79
CA ALA A 56 -7.49 8.91 -10.38
C ALA A 56 -7.64 7.73 -9.41
N ILE A 57 -6.57 7.36 -8.70
CA ILE A 57 -6.62 6.35 -7.63
C ILE A 57 -7.61 6.78 -6.53
N ALA A 58 -7.52 8.04 -6.07
CA ALA A 58 -8.42 8.56 -5.04
C ALA A 58 -9.89 8.52 -5.46
N SER A 59 -10.18 8.92 -6.70
CA SER A 59 -11.54 8.88 -7.28
C SER A 59 -12.07 7.45 -7.37
N HIS A 60 -11.23 6.51 -7.84
CA HIS A 60 -11.62 5.10 -7.95
C HIS A 60 -11.92 4.49 -6.58
N LEU A 61 -11.00 4.61 -5.64
CA LEU A 61 -11.13 4.05 -4.28
C LEU A 61 -12.21 4.76 -3.43
N SER A 62 -12.83 5.82 -3.93
CA SER A 62 -14.03 6.40 -3.31
C SER A 62 -15.31 5.65 -3.68
N ASN A 63 -15.31 4.88 -4.77
CA ASN A 63 -16.46 4.16 -5.29
C ASN A 63 -16.30 2.64 -5.30
N GLN A 64 -15.07 2.17 -5.35
CA GLN A 64 -14.72 0.74 -5.43
C GLN A 64 -13.66 0.41 -4.37
N SER A 65 -13.64 -0.83 -3.91
CA SER A 65 -12.71 -1.26 -2.86
C SER A 65 -11.38 -1.79 -3.39
N VAL A 66 -11.27 -2.11 -4.68
CA VAL A 66 -10.08 -2.74 -5.26
C VAL A 66 -9.65 -2.02 -6.52
N LEU A 67 -8.36 -1.70 -6.59
CA LEU A 67 -7.75 -1.10 -7.77
C LEU A 67 -6.37 -1.68 -8.04
N PHE A 68 -6.10 -2.01 -9.30
CA PHE A 68 -4.76 -2.39 -9.74
C PHE A 68 -4.04 -1.19 -10.35
N ILE A 69 -2.76 -1.04 -10.00
CA ILE A 69 -1.81 -0.15 -10.67
C ILE A 69 -0.95 -1.03 -11.56
N THR A 70 -1.08 -0.87 -12.88
CA THR A 70 -0.36 -1.68 -13.86
C THR A 70 0.70 -0.86 -14.62
N GLY A 71 1.61 -1.52 -15.31
CA GLY A 71 2.65 -0.87 -16.12
C GLY A 71 3.96 -1.64 -16.12
N MET A 72 4.91 -1.18 -16.92
CA MET A 72 6.22 -1.83 -17.09
C MET A 72 7.02 -1.92 -15.78
N ALA A 73 8.01 -2.81 -15.76
CA ALA A 73 8.99 -2.86 -14.68
C ALA A 73 9.73 -1.52 -14.58
N GLY A 74 9.97 -1.04 -13.36
CA GLY A 74 10.71 0.21 -13.13
C GLY A 74 9.94 1.51 -13.38
N ILE A 75 8.70 1.48 -13.91
CA ILE A 75 7.92 2.69 -14.25
C ILE A 75 7.47 3.53 -13.04
N GLY A 76 7.63 3.01 -11.82
CA GLY A 76 7.30 3.73 -10.59
C GLY A 76 5.97 3.35 -9.93
N LYS A 77 5.36 2.20 -10.25
CA LYS A 77 4.08 1.76 -9.65
C LYS A 77 4.08 1.75 -8.12
N SER A 78 5.11 1.15 -7.53
CA SER A 78 5.27 1.10 -6.06
C SER A 78 5.40 2.50 -5.46
N GLU A 79 6.12 3.41 -6.14
CA GLU A 79 6.26 4.78 -5.68
C GLU A 79 4.95 5.56 -5.77
N VAL A 80 4.14 5.34 -6.83
CA VAL A 80 2.80 5.93 -6.94
C VAL A 80 1.89 5.43 -5.83
N ALA A 81 1.90 4.13 -5.51
CA ALA A 81 1.11 3.56 -4.42
C ALA A 81 1.51 4.15 -3.05
N LYS A 82 2.82 4.27 -2.77
CA LYS A 82 3.34 4.90 -1.55
C LYS A 82 2.97 6.38 -1.48
N ALA A 83 3.13 7.13 -2.59
CA ALA A 83 2.78 8.54 -2.66
C ALA A 83 1.29 8.77 -2.44
N TYR A 84 0.44 7.90 -3.02
CA TYR A 84 -0.99 7.92 -2.75
C TYR A 84 -1.29 7.75 -1.26
N ALA A 85 -0.70 6.75 -0.61
CA ALA A 85 -0.90 6.49 0.81
C ALA A 85 -0.47 7.68 1.68
N GLN A 86 0.68 8.27 1.39
CA GLN A 86 1.18 9.43 2.12
C GLN A 86 0.29 10.67 1.94
N THR A 87 -0.12 10.96 0.69
CA THR A 87 -0.96 12.12 0.37
C THR A 87 -2.36 12.00 1.00
N ASN A 88 -2.88 10.78 1.08
CA ASN A 88 -4.21 10.50 1.61
C ASN A 88 -4.19 9.93 3.04
N ARG A 89 -3.08 10.09 3.77
CA ARG A 89 -2.89 9.51 5.13
C ARG A 89 -4.02 9.83 6.10
N LYS A 90 -4.60 11.03 5.99
CA LYS A 90 -5.70 11.47 6.87
C LYS A 90 -7.04 10.77 6.59
N LYS A 91 -7.19 10.17 5.40
CA LYS A 91 -8.41 9.43 5.02
C LYS A 91 -8.48 8.06 5.69
N TYR A 92 -7.33 7.49 6.04
CA TYR A 92 -7.22 6.12 6.52
C TYR A 92 -6.85 6.06 7.98
N THR A 93 -7.59 5.28 8.76
CA THR A 93 -7.22 4.90 10.12
C THR A 93 -6.00 3.98 10.07
N ASN A 94 -6.01 3.02 9.17
CA ASN A 94 -4.94 2.04 9.00
C ASN A 94 -4.37 2.06 7.59
N ILE A 95 -3.03 1.97 7.46
CA ILE A 95 -2.36 1.72 6.19
C ILE A 95 -1.43 0.53 6.39
N ILE A 96 -1.68 -0.53 5.65
CA ILE A 96 -0.90 -1.78 5.68
C ILE A 96 -0.17 -1.90 4.35
N TYR A 97 1.14 -2.14 4.41
CA TYR A 97 1.95 -2.42 3.24
C TYR A 97 2.41 -3.87 3.28
N LEU A 98 2.03 -4.62 2.25
CA LEU A 98 2.37 -6.02 2.07
C LEU A 98 3.14 -6.19 0.76
N TYR A 99 4.36 -6.70 0.84
CA TYR A 99 5.15 -7.03 -0.34
C TYR A 99 4.90 -8.49 -0.72
N TYR A 100 4.42 -8.73 -1.94
CA TYR A 100 4.14 -10.07 -2.42
C TYR A 100 5.42 -10.82 -2.77
N THR A 101 5.63 -11.98 -2.16
CA THR A 101 6.80 -12.84 -2.37
C THR A 101 6.49 -14.14 -3.11
N GLY A 102 5.23 -14.38 -3.47
CA GLY A 102 4.78 -15.58 -4.19
C GLY A 102 3.72 -16.39 -3.46
N ASP A 103 3.40 -16.07 -2.21
CA ASP A 103 2.37 -16.71 -1.39
C ASP A 103 1.76 -15.69 -0.43
N LEU A 104 0.52 -15.29 -0.69
CA LEU A 104 -0.18 -14.29 0.13
C LEU A 104 -0.41 -14.74 1.57
N ARG A 105 -0.66 -16.01 1.81
CA ARG A 105 -0.87 -16.51 3.17
C ARG A 105 0.39 -16.39 3.99
N LYS A 106 1.53 -16.73 3.39
CA LYS A 106 2.84 -16.58 4.01
C LYS A 106 3.21 -15.12 4.22
N ASP A 107 2.93 -14.27 3.24
CA ASP A 107 3.21 -12.84 3.35
C ASP A 107 2.38 -12.19 4.47
N ILE A 108 1.12 -12.59 4.64
CA ILE A 108 0.27 -12.16 5.75
C ILE A 108 0.78 -12.70 7.08
N ALA A 109 1.21 -13.97 7.14
CA ALA A 109 1.80 -14.55 8.35
C ALA A 109 3.09 -13.84 8.77
N ASN A 110 3.82 -13.26 7.80
CA ASN A 110 5.06 -12.52 8.04
C ASN A 110 4.86 -11.05 8.42
N LEU A 111 3.63 -10.54 8.45
CA LEU A 111 3.34 -9.29 9.13
C LEU A 111 3.73 -9.44 10.61
N THR A 112 4.16 -8.36 11.22
CA THR A 112 4.59 -8.37 12.63
C THR A 112 3.60 -7.56 13.45
N PHE A 113 2.80 -8.25 14.25
CA PHE A 113 1.94 -7.62 15.24
C PHE A 113 2.61 -7.64 16.63
N ALA A 114 2.31 -6.66 17.46
CA ALA A 114 2.98 -6.52 18.76
C ALA A 114 2.63 -7.64 19.74
N ASP A 115 1.53 -8.34 19.53
CA ASP A 115 1.05 -9.46 20.32
C ASP A 115 1.48 -10.84 19.75
N ASP A 116 2.28 -10.85 18.67
CA ASP A 116 2.84 -12.08 18.15
C ASP A 116 3.79 -12.72 19.18
N SER A 117 3.53 -13.97 19.51
CA SER A 117 4.45 -14.78 20.30
C SER A 117 5.52 -15.42 19.42
N VAL A 118 6.75 -15.47 19.91
CA VAL A 118 7.89 -16.11 19.22
C VAL A 118 7.63 -17.60 18.95
N GLU A 119 6.78 -18.23 19.74
CA GLU A 119 6.45 -19.66 19.63
C GLU A 119 5.37 -19.97 18.60
N MET A 120 4.68 -18.95 18.04
CA MET A 120 3.65 -19.15 17.04
C MET A 120 4.25 -19.66 15.74
N ASN A 121 3.73 -20.79 15.25
CA ASN A 121 4.04 -21.27 13.90
C ASN A 121 3.38 -20.39 12.83
N GLU A 122 3.79 -20.54 11.56
CA GLU A 122 3.33 -19.74 10.44
C GLU A 122 1.80 -19.81 10.25
N GLU A 123 1.20 -20.99 10.37
CA GLU A 123 -0.26 -21.15 10.19
C GLU A 123 -1.06 -20.45 11.30
N VAL A 124 -0.62 -20.53 12.54
CA VAL A 124 -1.27 -19.84 13.67
C VAL A 124 -1.16 -18.31 13.49
N ARG A 125 0.01 -17.82 13.10
CA ARG A 125 0.19 -16.39 12.79
C ARG A 125 -0.73 -15.95 11.65
N PHE A 126 -0.76 -16.71 10.54
CA PHE A 126 -1.65 -16.42 9.44
C PHE A 126 -3.10 -16.30 9.92
N GLN A 127 -3.60 -17.28 10.67
CA GLN A 127 -4.99 -17.29 11.15
C GLN A 127 -5.30 -16.08 12.06
N ASN A 128 -4.39 -15.71 12.94
CA ASN A 128 -4.55 -14.57 13.82
C ASN A 128 -4.55 -13.25 13.03
N HIS A 129 -3.56 -13.06 12.16
CA HIS A 129 -3.44 -11.85 11.34
C HIS A 129 -4.64 -11.70 10.40
N TYR A 130 -5.06 -12.79 9.75
CA TYR A 130 -6.20 -12.75 8.84
C TYR A 130 -7.52 -12.46 9.56
N LYS A 131 -7.73 -12.98 10.77
CA LYS A 131 -8.88 -12.60 11.62
C LYS A 131 -8.92 -11.10 11.89
N VAL A 132 -7.79 -10.47 12.14
CA VAL A 132 -7.70 -9.00 12.27
C VAL A 132 -8.10 -8.35 10.96
N MET A 133 -7.50 -8.78 9.83
CA MET A 133 -7.78 -8.19 8.52
C MET A 133 -9.26 -8.30 8.10
N GLN A 134 -9.95 -9.38 8.46
CA GLN A 134 -11.39 -9.57 8.20
C GLN A 134 -12.28 -8.56 8.97
N ARG A 135 -11.77 -7.94 10.02
CA ARG A 135 -12.49 -6.95 10.83
C ARG A 135 -12.18 -5.51 10.42
N LEU A 136 -11.27 -5.31 9.46
CA LEU A 136 -10.94 -3.99 8.94
C LEU A 136 -12.01 -3.52 7.96
N HIS A 137 -12.19 -2.20 7.87
CA HIS A 137 -13.22 -1.56 7.07
C HIS A 137 -12.61 -0.61 6.02
N THR A 138 -13.47 0.14 5.33
CA THR A 138 -13.12 1.05 4.23
C THR A 138 -12.18 2.20 4.63
N ASP A 139 -11.99 2.43 5.92
CA ASP A 139 -10.98 3.34 6.47
C ASP A 139 -9.58 2.73 6.57
N THR A 140 -9.42 1.49 6.07
CA THR A 140 -8.14 0.80 5.96
C THR A 140 -7.72 0.69 4.51
N LEU A 141 -6.49 1.08 4.22
CA LEU A 141 -5.81 0.87 2.94
C LEU A 141 -4.79 -0.26 3.08
N LEU A 142 -4.97 -1.34 2.33
CA LEU A 142 -3.95 -2.36 2.10
C LEU A 142 -3.28 -2.12 0.75
N ILE A 143 -1.98 -1.88 0.76
CA ILE A 143 -1.15 -1.86 -0.44
C ILE A 143 -0.52 -3.24 -0.59
N LEU A 144 -0.88 -3.96 -1.66
CA LEU A 144 -0.25 -5.20 -2.07
C LEU A 144 0.72 -4.89 -3.20
N ASP A 145 2.00 -4.80 -2.86
CA ASP A 145 3.05 -4.42 -3.82
C ASP A 145 3.71 -5.64 -4.47
N ASN A 146 4.12 -5.49 -5.72
CA ASN A 146 4.82 -6.51 -6.51
C ASN A 146 3.99 -7.76 -6.84
N PHE A 147 2.66 -7.65 -6.95
CA PHE A 147 1.79 -8.76 -7.33
C PHE A 147 1.90 -9.04 -8.83
N ASN A 148 2.92 -9.78 -9.24
CA ASN A 148 3.28 -10.01 -10.64
C ASN A 148 2.84 -11.37 -11.19
N VAL A 149 1.78 -11.93 -10.61
CA VAL A 149 1.11 -13.16 -11.07
C VAL A 149 -0.32 -12.84 -11.51
N LEU A 150 -0.96 -13.75 -12.21
CA LEU A 150 -2.38 -13.56 -12.52
C LEU A 150 -3.22 -13.90 -11.29
N PRO A 151 -4.33 -13.18 -11.04
CA PRO A 151 -5.21 -13.45 -9.89
C PRO A 151 -5.75 -14.88 -9.80
N LYS A 152 -5.79 -15.60 -10.91
CA LYS A 152 -6.17 -17.03 -10.94
C LYS A 152 -5.09 -17.94 -10.36
N ASP A 153 -3.84 -17.50 -10.37
CA ASP A 153 -2.68 -18.27 -9.92
C ASP A 153 -2.40 -18.03 -8.42
N GLU A 154 -3.09 -17.07 -7.80
CA GLU A 154 -3.10 -16.80 -6.36
C GLU A 154 -4.54 -16.85 -5.82
N PRO A 155 -5.06 -18.04 -5.50
CA PRO A 155 -6.46 -18.21 -5.12
C PRO A 155 -6.86 -17.38 -3.89
N PHE A 156 -5.94 -17.17 -2.94
CA PHE A 156 -6.21 -16.44 -1.72
C PHE A 156 -6.48 -14.94 -1.96
N LEU A 157 -6.03 -14.39 -3.09
CA LEU A 157 -6.35 -13.01 -3.45
C LEU A 157 -7.86 -12.78 -3.51
N LYS A 158 -8.64 -13.74 -4.03
CA LYS A 158 -10.11 -13.62 -4.08
C LYS A 158 -10.74 -13.52 -2.70
N GLU A 159 -10.20 -14.25 -1.73
CA GLU A 159 -10.67 -14.17 -0.34
C GLU A 159 -10.30 -12.83 0.28
N LEU A 160 -9.08 -12.35 0.02
CA LEU A 160 -8.61 -11.04 0.49
C LEU A 160 -9.48 -9.90 -0.07
N MET A 161 -9.88 -9.98 -1.34
CA MET A 161 -10.73 -8.98 -2.01
C MET A 161 -12.18 -8.94 -1.49
N LYS A 162 -12.64 -9.97 -0.76
CA LYS A 162 -13.97 -9.97 -0.14
C LYS A 162 -14.01 -9.15 1.16
N ASN A 163 -12.87 -8.82 1.72
CA ASN A 163 -12.80 -8.00 2.93
C ASN A 163 -13.24 -6.57 2.64
N ASN A 164 -13.73 -5.88 3.66
CA ASN A 164 -14.30 -4.54 3.52
C ASN A 164 -13.25 -3.42 3.43
N MET A 165 -11.95 -3.73 3.38
CA MET A 165 -10.88 -2.75 3.26
C MET A 165 -10.66 -2.32 1.81
N GLN A 166 -9.96 -1.20 1.62
CA GLN A 166 -9.52 -0.76 0.30
C GLN A 166 -8.18 -1.41 -0.08
N LEU A 167 -8.12 -2.03 -1.25
CA LEU A 167 -6.94 -2.72 -1.79
C LEU A 167 -6.36 -1.94 -2.97
N LEU A 168 -5.10 -1.59 -2.88
CA LEU A 168 -4.32 -1.00 -3.96
C LEU A 168 -3.20 -1.97 -4.34
N ILE A 169 -3.28 -2.57 -5.52
CA ILE A 169 -2.41 -3.68 -5.92
C ILE A 169 -1.51 -3.24 -7.06
N THR A 170 -0.18 -3.33 -6.91
CA THR A 170 0.74 -3.06 -8.02
C THR A 170 1.09 -4.33 -8.77
N SER A 171 1.03 -4.28 -10.11
CA SER A 171 1.30 -5.45 -10.95
C SER A 171 1.95 -5.08 -12.28
N ARG A 172 2.71 -6.01 -12.86
CA ARG A 172 3.18 -5.92 -14.25
C ARG A 172 2.23 -6.60 -15.23
N CYS A 173 1.28 -7.39 -14.70
CA CYS A 173 0.34 -8.14 -15.53
C CYS A 173 -0.76 -7.22 -16.08
N LYS A 174 -1.11 -7.41 -17.35
CA LYS A 174 -2.31 -6.80 -17.93
C LYS A 174 -3.54 -7.59 -17.49
N LEU A 175 -4.46 -6.93 -16.80
CA LEU A 175 -5.63 -7.54 -16.19
C LEU A 175 -6.90 -7.07 -16.94
N LYS A 176 -7.58 -8.00 -17.63
CA LYS A 176 -8.77 -7.65 -18.45
C LYS A 176 -10.06 -7.52 -17.63
N ASN A 177 -10.13 -8.19 -16.47
CA ASN A 177 -11.37 -8.32 -15.69
C ASN A 177 -11.30 -7.59 -14.33
N TYR A 178 -10.35 -6.69 -14.17
CA TYR A 178 -10.15 -5.92 -12.96
C TYR A 178 -9.94 -4.45 -13.31
N ASP A 179 -10.48 -3.58 -12.48
CA ASP A 179 -10.26 -2.16 -12.62
C ASP A 179 -8.79 -1.83 -12.41
N SER A 180 -8.21 -1.13 -13.36
CA SER A 180 -6.78 -0.82 -13.33
C SER A 180 -6.46 0.56 -13.90
N ILE A 181 -5.45 1.19 -13.33
CA ILE A 181 -4.81 2.39 -13.85
C ILE A 181 -3.44 1.99 -14.38
N GLU A 182 -3.18 2.23 -15.65
CA GLU A 182 -1.88 1.98 -16.26
C GLU A 182 -0.97 3.18 -16.05
N ILE A 183 0.17 2.96 -15.39
CA ILE A 183 1.22 3.96 -15.24
C ILE A 183 2.08 3.94 -16.51
N LYS A 184 2.09 5.07 -17.20
CA LYS A 184 2.89 5.30 -18.40
C LYS A 184 4.18 6.03 -18.06
N GLU A 185 5.00 6.28 -19.07
CA GLU A 185 6.21 7.10 -18.93
C GLU A 185 5.87 8.51 -18.45
N LEU A 186 6.81 9.15 -17.79
CA LEU A 186 6.69 10.56 -17.40
C LEU A 186 6.65 11.44 -18.66
N ASP A 187 5.94 12.56 -18.58
CA ASP A 187 5.98 13.57 -19.62
C ASP A 187 7.41 14.11 -19.79
N LYS A 188 7.89 14.03 -21.04
CA LYS A 188 9.29 14.38 -21.35
C LYS A 188 9.61 15.84 -21.06
N GLU A 189 8.72 16.75 -21.42
CA GLU A 189 8.99 18.19 -21.34
C GLU A 189 8.95 18.74 -19.92
N LYS A 190 8.13 18.14 -19.03
CA LYS A 190 7.92 18.67 -17.69
C LYS A 190 8.49 17.76 -16.61
N GLU A 191 7.94 16.56 -16.52
CA GLU A 191 8.22 15.66 -15.38
C GLU A 191 9.58 15.00 -15.47
N LEU A 192 9.99 14.57 -16.67
CA LEU A 192 11.28 13.92 -16.87
C LEU A 192 12.43 14.93 -16.72
N THR A 193 12.26 16.13 -17.24
CA THR A 193 13.22 17.24 -17.08
C THR A 193 13.36 17.63 -15.61
N GLU A 194 12.26 17.72 -14.87
CA GLU A 194 12.29 18.01 -13.44
C GLU A 194 13.00 16.89 -12.65
N LEU A 195 12.73 15.62 -12.98
CA LEU A 195 13.39 14.46 -12.39
C LEU A 195 14.89 14.49 -12.65
N PHE A 196 15.29 14.80 -13.89
CA PHE A 196 16.69 14.91 -14.28
C PHE A 196 17.41 15.98 -13.46
N TYR A 197 16.83 17.19 -13.35
CA TYR A 197 17.43 18.28 -12.57
C TYR A 197 17.47 18.00 -11.07
N LYS A 198 16.58 17.17 -10.56
CA LYS A 198 16.62 16.79 -9.15
C LYS A 198 17.78 15.84 -8.85
N HIS A 199 18.10 14.94 -9.78
CA HIS A 199 19.25 14.04 -9.67
C HIS A 199 20.58 14.68 -10.08
N CYS A 200 20.54 15.62 -11.03
CA CYS A 200 21.70 16.33 -11.55
C CYS A 200 21.51 17.84 -11.46
N PRO A 201 21.59 18.47 -10.27
CA PRO A 201 21.35 19.90 -10.11
C PRO A 201 22.28 20.79 -10.95
N SER A 202 23.50 20.33 -11.23
CA SER A 202 24.47 21.04 -12.08
C SER A 202 24.04 21.16 -13.53
N ALA A 203 23.21 20.24 -14.02
CA ALA A 203 22.71 20.24 -15.41
C ALA A 203 21.76 21.41 -15.71
N LYS A 204 21.23 22.11 -14.70
CA LYS A 204 20.46 23.36 -14.88
C LYS A 204 21.23 24.48 -15.57
N ARG A 205 22.57 24.34 -15.65
CA ARG A 205 23.46 25.32 -16.31
C ARG A 205 23.50 25.11 -17.84
N ASP A 206 23.06 23.99 -18.34
CA ASP A 206 23.04 23.65 -19.77
C ASP A 206 21.73 22.94 -20.15
N PRO A 207 20.63 23.68 -20.30
CA PRO A 207 19.32 23.12 -20.63
C PRO A 207 19.26 22.47 -22.01
N ASP A 208 20.05 22.96 -22.97
CA ASP A 208 20.02 22.47 -24.35
C ASP A 208 20.60 21.04 -24.44
N SER A 209 21.70 20.79 -23.74
CA SER A 209 22.25 19.43 -23.62
C SER A 209 21.30 18.48 -22.90
N VAL A 210 20.56 18.94 -21.89
CA VAL A 210 19.55 18.13 -21.20
C VAL A 210 18.42 17.75 -22.14
N SER A 211 17.90 18.71 -22.91
CA SER A 211 16.83 18.45 -23.90
C SER A 211 17.22 17.45 -24.99
N ALA A 212 18.52 17.34 -25.28
CA ALA A 212 19.03 16.36 -26.24
C ALA A 212 19.19 14.93 -25.66
N ILE A 213 19.24 14.80 -24.32
CA ILE A 213 19.40 13.51 -23.61
C ILE A 213 18.03 12.90 -23.26
N ILE A 214 17.03 13.71 -22.98
CA ILE A 214 15.66 13.33 -22.63
C ILE A 214 14.81 13.10 -23.88
#